data_7d5b993cb62d132df8b1bfde4a960727
#
_entry.id   7d5b993cb62d132df8b1bfde4a960727
#
_cell.length_a   1.000
_cell.length_b   1.000
_cell.length_c   1.000
_cell.angle_alpha   90.00
_cell.angle_beta   90.00
_cell.angle_gamma   90.00
#
_symmetry.space_group_name_H-M   'P 1'
#
loop_
_entity.id
_entity.type
_entity.pdbx_description
1 polymer ?
#
loop_
_entity_poly.entity_id
_entity_poly.type
_entity_poly.pdbx_seq_one_letter_code
_entity_poly.pdbx_strand_id
1 'polypeptide(L)'
;GRGRAAWEPPAPPPPSAANPLAGARSWLHEVAVTGWRGVGHDLVAAVDPTIEALLADPASRRVALLLDGLAAELRASSPVARMARVPARRWGDLWTRAMLLTWQGGGTAGAGEPVSGRLLPLGVDVHEHPTAVQFQVHGVLESGGAGRLVRASVTAGKVDTIVGPAVWGLLDSHPVLLAALAERRAVEIDGMTLLPGGDLLWAEDAAEAGEPADPFATARLRLDDATAPPVPPLERHPVRIAEPVLLEGYRIDGPDLVLDGHRLRIETGNLPGCGPLTPALVAASTACVGLVRWDAGGWSLRPLAVQATVKRKPVAAHGGDWALGPTDPKIVKAQAKAGDAVAVLRERAGRLLRR
;
A
#
# COMPACT_ATOMS: atom_id res chain seq x y z
N GLY A 1 -30.80 -71.93 -12.71
CA GLY A 1 -29.64 -71.16 -12.27
C GLY A 1 -29.99 -69.66 -12.25
N ARG A 2 -30.22 -69.05 -11.06
CA ARG A 2 -30.33 -67.61 -10.92
C ARG A 2 -28.91 -67.07 -10.74
N GLY A 3 -28.43 -66.30 -11.71
CA GLY A 3 -27.15 -65.63 -11.66
C GLY A 3 -27.12 -64.64 -10.46
N ARG A 4 -26.19 -64.84 -9.54
CA ARG A 4 -25.83 -63.84 -8.51
C ARG A 4 -25.27 -62.61 -9.22
N ALA A 5 -25.99 -61.48 -9.19
CA ALA A 5 -25.39 -60.21 -9.53
C ALA A 5 -24.17 -59.98 -8.66
N ALA A 6 -23.03 -59.71 -9.29
CA ALA A 6 -21.83 -59.36 -8.57
C ALA A 6 -22.10 -58.00 -7.86
N TRP A 7 -21.88 -58.00 -6.52
CA TRP A 7 -21.92 -56.77 -5.75
C TRP A 7 -20.75 -55.88 -6.16
N GLU A 8 -21.02 -54.74 -6.82
CA GLU A 8 -20.06 -53.66 -7.01
C GLU A 8 -20.04 -52.80 -5.74
N PRO A 9 -18.86 -52.60 -5.16
CA PRO A 9 -18.77 -51.66 -4.03
C PRO A 9 -19.17 -50.27 -4.48
N PRO A 10 -19.91 -49.51 -3.67
CA PRO A 10 -20.24 -48.12 -4.02
C PRO A 10 -18.95 -47.35 -4.23
N ALA A 11 -18.95 -46.49 -5.26
CA ALA A 11 -17.83 -45.63 -5.54
C ALA A 11 -17.46 -44.83 -4.27
N PRO A 12 -16.16 -44.69 -3.94
CA PRO A 12 -15.76 -43.88 -2.79
C PRO A 12 -16.36 -42.48 -2.95
N PRO A 13 -16.87 -41.90 -1.84
CA PRO A 13 -17.38 -40.52 -1.93
C PRO A 13 -16.26 -39.63 -2.46
N PRO A 14 -16.60 -38.62 -3.30
CA PRO A 14 -15.62 -37.67 -3.76
C PRO A 14 -14.89 -37.10 -2.53
N PRO A 15 -13.56 -36.86 -2.59
CA PRO A 15 -12.85 -36.27 -1.49
C PRO A 15 -13.61 -35.00 -1.09
N SER A 16 -14.01 -34.92 0.17
CA SER A 16 -14.73 -33.74 0.69
C SER A 16 -13.87 -32.55 0.29
N ALA A 17 -14.40 -31.66 -0.53
CA ALA A 17 -13.70 -30.45 -0.90
C ALA A 17 -13.23 -29.81 0.42
N ALA A 18 -11.92 -29.78 0.64
CA ALA A 18 -11.34 -29.24 1.85
C ALA A 18 -11.96 -27.84 2.02
N ASN A 19 -12.61 -27.59 3.16
CA ASN A 19 -13.20 -26.28 3.41
C ASN A 19 -12.05 -25.34 3.87
N PRO A 20 -11.43 -24.58 2.96
CA PRO A 20 -10.27 -23.77 3.29
C PRO A 20 -10.60 -22.70 4.32
N LEU A 21 -11.87 -22.23 4.39
CA LEU A 21 -12.31 -21.32 5.43
C LEU A 21 -12.34 -21.98 6.82
N ALA A 22 -12.63 -23.26 6.89
CA ALA A 22 -12.54 -24.01 8.15
C ALA A 22 -11.07 -24.17 8.60
N GLY A 23 -10.16 -24.44 7.66
CA GLY A 23 -8.73 -24.47 7.91
C GLY A 23 -8.21 -23.12 8.45
N ALA A 24 -8.64 -22.03 7.83
CA ALA A 24 -8.32 -20.67 8.28
C ALA A 24 -8.80 -20.40 9.72
N ARG A 25 -10.05 -20.77 10.03
CA ARG A 25 -10.59 -20.64 11.41
C ARG A 25 -9.80 -21.45 12.41
N SER A 26 -9.47 -22.69 12.06
CA SER A 26 -8.67 -23.57 12.92
C SER A 26 -7.31 -22.96 13.26
N TRP A 27 -6.61 -22.45 12.24
CA TRP A 27 -5.33 -21.81 12.45
C TRP A 27 -5.43 -20.53 13.30
N LEU A 28 -6.42 -19.66 13.02
CA LEU A 28 -6.67 -18.45 13.80
C LEU A 28 -7.00 -18.80 15.27
N HIS A 29 -7.76 -19.87 15.50
CA HIS A 29 -8.06 -20.37 16.85
C HIS A 29 -6.78 -20.82 17.56
N GLU A 30 -5.92 -21.57 16.88
CA GLU A 30 -4.64 -22.04 17.41
C GLU A 30 -3.74 -20.84 17.82
N VAL A 31 -3.66 -19.82 16.97
CA VAL A 31 -2.93 -18.57 17.29
C VAL A 31 -3.50 -17.90 18.54
N ALA A 32 -4.83 -17.86 18.69
CA ALA A 32 -5.46 -17.25 19.86
C ALA A 32 -5.17 -18.03 21.15
N VAL A 33 -5.24 -19.37 21.09
CA VAL A 33 -4.95 -20.25 22.25
C VAL A 33 -3.47 -20.15 22.64
N THR A 34 -2.59 -20.15 21.66
CA THR A 34 -1.14 -20.04 21.87
C THR A 34 -0.74 -18.67 22.42
N GLY A 35 -1.48 -17.62 22.05
CA GLY A 35 -1.16 -16.22 22.36
C GLY A 35 0.06 -15.71 21.59
N TRP A 36 0.13 -14.41 21.35
CA TRP A 36 1.14 -13.82 20.47
C TRP A 36 2.58 -14.24 20.79
N ARG A 37 2.95 -14.29 22.08
CA ARG A 37 4.32 -14.59 22.49
C ARG A 37 4.68 -16.07 22.37
N GLY A 38 3.70 -16.95 22.29
CA GLY A 38 3.90 -18.39 22.10
C GLY A 38 4.00 -18.81 20.64
N VAL A 39 3.67 -17.88 19.69
CA VAL A 39 3.69 -18.19 18.26
C VAL A 39 5.13 -18.44 17.80
N GLY A 40 5.37 -19.64 17.27
CA GLY A 40 6.64 -20.09 16.71
C GLY A 40 6.53 -20.34 15.19
N HIS A 41 7.67 -20.64 14.57
CA HIS A 41 7.76 -20.88 13.12
C HIS A 41 6.81 -21.95 12.60
N ASP A 42 6.67 -23.07 13.34
CA ASP A 42 5.84 -24.20 12.91
C ASP A 42 4.37 -23.81 12.81
N LEU A 43 3.88 -23.05 13.81
CA LEU A 43 2.51 -22.55 13.79
C LEU A 43 2.29 -21.55 12.64
N VAL A 44 3.27 -20.68 12.39
CA VAL A 44 3.16 -19.71 11.28
C VAL A 44 3.16 -20.42 9.93
N ALA A 45 4.04 -21.39 9.72
CA ALA A 45 4.12 -22.14 8.47
C ALA A 45 2.89 -23.03 8.20
N ALA A 46 2.21 -23.46 9.24
CA ALA A 46 1.03 -24.33 9.13
C ALA A 46 -0.15 -23.68 8.35
N VAL A 47 -0.16 -22.35 8.18
CA VAL A 47 -1.21 -21.65 7.43
C VAL A 47 -0.97 -21.64 5.92
N ASP A 48 0.26 -21.84 5.45
CA ASP A 48 0.64 -21.66 4.05
C ASP A 48 -0.24 -22.48 3.06
N PRO A 49 -0.53 -23.79 3.30
CA PRO A 49 -1.43 -24.54 2.42
C PRO A 49 -2.87 -24.01 2.39
N THR A 50 -3.32 -23.45 3.52
CA THR A 50 -4.64 -22.83 3.62
C THR A 50 -4.71 -21.53 2.81
N ILE A 51 -3.66 -20.72 2.86
CA ILE A 51 -3.56 -19.48 2.06
C ILE A 51 -3.58 -19.82 0.57
N GLU A 52 -2.79 -20.81 0.13
CA GLU A 52 -2.77 -21.26 -1.26
C GLU A 52 -4.16 -21.71 -1.75
N ALA A 53 -4.87 -22.49 -0.95
CA ALA A 53 -6.21 -22.95 -1.28
C ALA A 53 -7.23 -21.81 -1.36
N LEU A 54 -7.13 -20.81 -0.46
CA LEU A 54 -7.99 -19.62 -0.48
C LEU A 54 -7.69 -18.68 -1.65
N LEU A 55 -6.43 -18.58 -2.08
CA LEU A 55 -6.05 -17.77 -3.25
C LEU A 55 -6.63 -18.30 -4.56
N ALA A 56 -6.84 -19.60 -4.65
CA ALA A 56 -7.44 -20.24 -5.83
C ALA A 56 -8.91 -19.84 -6.03
N ASP A 57 -9.64 -19.53 -4.95
CA ASP A 57 -11.02 -19.07 -5.01
C ASP A 57 -11.11 -17.53 -4.96
N PRO A 58 -11.60 -16.86 -6.02
CA PRO A 58 -11.74 -15.41 -6.04
C PRO A 58 -12.54 -14.83 -4.88
N ALA A 59 -13.58 -15.52 -4.40
CA ALA A 59 -14.40 -15.07 -3.29
C ALA A 59 -13.66 -15.09 -1.95
N SER A 60 -12.66 -15.95 -1.82
CA SER A 60 -11.88 -16.14 -0.58
C SER A 60 -10.54 -15.38 -0.57
N ARG A 61 -10.13 -14.77 -1.68
CA ARG A 61 -8.83 -14.08 -1.79
C ARG A 61 -8.61 -13.02 -0.74
N ARG A 62 -9.65 -12.33 -0.33
CA ARG A 62 -9.56 -11.32 0.72
C ARG A 62 -9.16 -11.92 2.07
N VAL A 63 -9.70 -13.08 2.41
CA VAL A 63 -9.30 -13.83 3.61
C VAL A 63 -7.86 -14.30 3.48
N ALA A 64 -7.48 -14.82 2.31
CA ALA A 64 -6.11 -15.23 2.05
C ALA A 64 -5.10 -14.11 2.30
N LEU A 65 -5.36 -12.90 1.77
CA LEU A 65 -4.48 -11.74 1.96
C LEU A 65 -4.38 -11.29 3.42
N LEU A 66 -5.46 -11.41 4.21
CA LEU A 66 -5.43 -11.11 5.64
C LEU A 66 -4.56 -12.12 6.42
N LEU A 67 -4.72 -13.40 6.11
CA LEU A 67 -3.94 -14.47 6.72
C LEU A 67 -2.46 -14.36 6.34
N ASP A 68 -2.17 -14.13 5.06
CA ASP A 68 -0.81 -13.94 4.57
C ASP A 68 -0.15 -12.74 5.24
N GLY A 69 -0.83 -11.60 5.31
CA GLY A 69 -0.33 -10.42 6.00
C GLY A 69 -0.04 -10.67 7.48
N LEU A 70 -0.93 -11.34 8.20
CA LEU A 70 -0.70 -11.71 9.61
C LEU A 70 0.45 -12.70 9.76
N ALA A 71 0.48 -13.75 8.93
CA ALA A 71 1.54 -14.75 8.95
C ALA A 71 2.91 -14.16 8.61
N ALA A 72 2.98 -13.27 7.61
CA ALA A 72 4.21 -12.57 7.24
C ALA A 72 4.76 -11.70 8.37
N GLU A 73 3.90 -10.95 9.07
CA GLU A 73 4.32 -10.15 10.22
C GLU A 73 4.79 -11.01 11.41
N LEU A 74 4.08 -12.09 11.71
CA LEU A 74 4.48 -13.04 12.75
C LEU A 74 5.83 -13.69 12.41
N ARG A 75 6.03 -14.09 11.16
CA ARG A 75 7.28 -14.69 10.65
C ARG A 75 8.45 -13.72 10.75
N ALA A 76 8.27 -12.49 10.30
CA ALA A 76 9.29 -11.45 10.37
C ALA A 76 9.65 -11.04 11.81
N SER A 77 8.70 -11.21 12.74
CA SER A 77 8.86 -10.88 14.16
C SER A 77 9.39 -12.05 15.01
N SER A 78 9.56 -13.22 14.43
CA SER A 78 9.97 -14.43 15.16
C SER A 78 11.45 -14.36 15.59
N PRO A 79 11.79 -14.74 16.84
CA PRO A 79 10.92 -15.27 17.88
C PRO A 79 10.15 -14.18 18.65
N VAL A 80 8.84 -14.19 18.54
CA VAL A 80 7.95 -13.17 19.14
C VAL A 80 8.11 -13.07 20.66
N ALA A 81 8.47 -14.17 21.31
CA ALA A 81 8.74 -14.20 22.74
C ALA A 81 9.80 -13.18 23.20
N ARG A 82 10.74 -12.83 22.32
CA ARG A 82 11.86 -11.90 22.60
C ARG A 82 11.57 -10.44 22.24
N MET A 83 10.43 -10.15 21.62
CA MET A 83 10.09 -8.76 21.28
C MET A 83 9.89 -7.94 22.54
N ALA A 84 10.47 -6.75 22.58
CA ALA A 84 10.24 -5.80 23.67
C ALA A 84 8.77 -5.37 23.72
N ARG A 85 8.18 -5.13 22.56
CA ARG A 85 6.75 -4.79 22.39
C ARG A 85 6.15 -5.61 21.26
N VAL A 86 4.95 -6.17 21.52
CA VAL A 86 4.16 -6.87 20.52
C VAL A 86 3.14 -5.89 19.96
N PRO A 87 2.98 -5.74 18.63
CA PRO A 87 1.99 -4.85 18.03
C PRO A 87 0.58 -5.46 18.14
N ALA A 88 0.15 -5.71 19.39
CA ALA A 88 -1.03 -6.50 19.70
C ALA A 88 -2.32 -5.93 19.07
N ARG A 89 -2.43 -4.60 18.97
CA ARG A 89 -3.60 -3.96 18.35
C ARG A 89 -3.67 -4.23 16.86
N ARG A 90 -2.55 -4.13 16.15
CA ARG A 90 -2.47 -4.41 14.72
C ARG A 90 -2.73 -5.89 14.42
N TRP A 91 -2.05 -6.77 15.13
CA TRP A 91 -2.24 -8.21 14.95
C TRP A 91 -3.64 -8.65 15.37
N GLY A 92 -4.19 -8.06 16.44
CA GLY A 92 -5.56 -8.31 16.86
C GLY A 92 -6.58 -7.83 15.83
N ASP A 93 -6.35 -6.70 15.16
CA ASP A 93 -7.20 -6.21 14.07
C ASP A 93 -7.17 -7.15 12.85
N LEU A 94 -5.97 -7.56 12.40
CA LEU A 94 -5.80 -8.52 11.30
C LEU A 94 -6.48 -9.86 11.63
N TRP A 95 -6.23 -10.37 12.83
CA TRP A 95 -6.82 -11.63 13.33
C TRP A 95 -8.34 -11.57 13.38
N THR A 96 -8.89 -10.49 13.94
CA THR A 96 -10.35 -10.30 14.08
C THR A 96 -11.03 -10.22 12.73
N ARG A 97 -10.48 -9.43 11.80
CA ARG A 97 -11.02 -9.32 10.44
C ARG A 97 -10.98 -10.65 9.70
N ALA A 98 -9.85 -11.35 9.77
CA ALA A 98 -9.72 -12.67 9.17
C ALA A 98 -10.75 -13.64 9.76
N MET A 99 -10.87 -13.69 11.09
CA MET A 99 -11.82 -14.57 11.77
C MET A 99 -13.27 -14.28 11.35
N LEU A 100 -13.70 -13.03 11.37
CA LEU A 100 -15.06 -12.64 11.01
C LEU A 100 -15.37 -12.94 9.53
N LEU A 101 -14.44 -12.64 8.62
CA LEU A 101 -14.62 -12.93 7.20
C LEU A 101 -14.65 -14.42 6.88
N THR A 102 -13.99 -15.27 7.68
CA THR A 102 -14.10 -16.74 7.52
C THR A 102 -15.50 -17.26 7.83
N TRP A 103 -16.28 -16.55 8.62
CA TRP A 103 -17.68 -16.90 8.93
C TRP A 103 -18.67 -16.27 7.95
N GLN A 104 -18.42 -15.03 7.52
CA GLN A 104 -19.31 -14.30 6.63
C GLN A 104 -19.13 -14.68 5.15
N GLY A 105 -18.07 -15.41 4.83
CA GLY A 105 -17.61 -15.58 3.47
C GLY A 105 -16.79 -14.37 3.02
N GLY A 106 -15.91 -14.57 2.05
CA GLY A 106 -14.93 -13.55 1.63
C GLY A 106 -15.49 -12.33 0.91
N GLY A 107 -16.76 -12.04 0.98
CA GLY A 107 -17.46 -10.88 0.39
C GLY A 107 -16.85 -10.40 -0.95
N THR A 108 -17.61 -10.25 -1.98
CA THR A 108 -17.14 -9.53 -3.18
C THR A 108 -16.77 -8.10 -2.75
N ALA A 109 -15.60 -7.61 -3.17
CA ALA A 109 -15.35 -6.18 -3.13
C ALA A 109 -16.58 -5.50 -3.74
N GLY A 110 -17.18 -4.54 -3.03
CA GLY A 110 -18.37 -3.85 -3.53
C GLY A 110 -18.13 -3.37 -4.96
N ALA A 111 -19.16 -3.38 -5.78
CA ALA A 111 -19.05 -2.84 -7.12
C ALA A 111 -18.56 -1.41 -7.05
N GLY A 112 -17.56 -1.07 -7.87
CA GLY A 112 -17.09 0.31 -7.99
C GLY A 112 -18.16 1.18 -8.66
N GLU A 113 -18.11 2.47 -8.37
CA GLU A 113 -18.92 3.49 -9.03
C GLU A 113 -18.07 4.30 -10.01
N PRO A 114 -18.57 4.67 -11.19
CA PRO A 114 -17.87 5.61 -12.05
C PRO A 114 -17.92 7.00 -11.41
N VAL A 115 -16.75 7.66 -11.36
CA VAL A 115 -16.63 9.01 -10.81
C VAL A 115 -15.91 9.91 -11.79
N SER A 116 -16.37 11.15 -11.89
CA SER A 116 -15.72 12.22 -12.60
C SER A 116 -15.48 13.39 -11.67
N GLY A 117 -14.42 14.14 -11.89
CA GLY A 117 -14.08 15.28 -11.06
C GLY A 117 -12.58 15.59 -11.07
N ARG A 118 -12.15 16.31 -10.06
CA ARG A 118 -10.79 16.84 -9.94
C ARG A 118 -10.06 16.11 -8.82
N LEU A 119 -9.04 15.34 -9.18
CA LEU A 119 -8.12 14.71 -8.23
C LEU A 119 -7.01 15.69 -7.86
N LEU A 120 -6.82 15.96 -6.59
CA LEU A 120 -5.76 16.79 -6.01
C LEU A 120 -4.75 15.88 -5.30
N PRO A 121 -3.59 15.58 -5.90
CA PRO A 121 -2.59 14.73 -5.26
C PRO A 121 -2.00 15.39 -4.00
N LEU A 122 -1.95 14.65 -2.91
CA LEU A 122 -1.30 15.04 -1.66
C LEU A 122 0.13 14.50 -1.57
N GLY A 123 0.40 13.39 -2.25
CA GLY A 123 1.71 12.77 -2.33
C GLY A 123 1.64 11.32 -2.76
N VAL A 124 2.81 10.71 -2.91
CA VAL A 124 2.96 9.32 -3.34
C VAL A 124 3.78 8.52 -2.32
N ASP A 125 3.26 7.36 -1.92
CA ASP A 125 4.00 6.35 -1.18
C ASP A 125 4.49 5.29 -2.16
N VAL A 126 5.80 5.04 -2.18
CA VAL A 126 6.43 4.10 -3.11
C VAL A 126 6.89 2.87 -2.35
N HIS A 127 6.38 1.73 -2.74
CA HIS A 127 6.73 0.42 -2.18
C HIS A 127 7.60 -0.34 -3.17
N GLU A 128 8.89 -0.45 -2.87
CA GLU A 128 9.84 -1.21 -3.69
C GLU A 128 10.02 -2.63 -3.15
N HIS A 129 9.88 -3.58 -4.06
CA HIS A 129 10.21 -4.98 -3.88
C HIS A 129 11.25 -5.39 -4.94
N PRO A 130 12.07 -6.44 -4.76
CA PRO A 130 13.03 -6.87 -5.78
C PRO A 130 12.43 -7.12 -7.17
N THR A 131 11.18 -7.58 -7.25
CA THR A 131 10.52 -7.97 -8.52
C THR A 131 9.38 -7.06 -8.95
N ALA A 132 9.00 -6.07 -8.14
CA ALA A 132 7.91 -5.13 -8.42
C ALA A 132 8.11 -3.81 -7.70
N VAL A 133 7.47 -2.76 -8.20
CA VAL A 133 7.32 -1.50 -7.51
C VAL A 133 5.87 -1.06 -7.61
N GLN A 134 5.31 -0.57 -6.50
CA GLN A 134 3.98 0.01 -6.43
C GLN A 134 4.09 1.48 -6.06
N PHE A 135 3.40 2.30 -6.81
CA PHE A 135 3.22 3.73 -6.56
C PHE A 135 1.78 3.94 -6.09
N GLN A 136 1.63 4.41 -4.87
CA GLN A 136 0.33 4.66 -4.27
C GLN A 136 0.16 6.16 -4.06
N VAL A 137 -0.61 6.79 -4.94
CA VAL A 137 -0.91 8.22 -4.88
C VAL A 137 -2.10 8.44 -3.96
N HIS A 138 -1.91 9.24 -2.93
CA HIS A 138 -2.96 9.69 -2.03
C HIS A 138 -3.42 11.08 -2.45
N GLY A 139 -4.71 11.31 -2.45
CA GLY A 139 -5.26 12.59 -2.87
C GLY A 139 -6.66 12.85 -2.35
N VAL A 140 -7.15 14.05 -2.64
CA VAL A 140 -8.55 14.42 -2.45
C VAL A 140 -9.22 14.47 -3.82
N LEU A 141 -10.31 13.73 -3.99
CA LEU A 141 -11.18 13.82 -5.16
C LEU A 141 -12.31 14.79 -4.88
N GLU A 142 -12.35 15.88 -5.61
CA GLU A 142 -13.47 16.80 -5.64
C GLU A 142 -14.48 16.34 -6.71
N SER A 143 -15.63 15.86 -6.27
CA SER A 143 -16.68 15.37 -7.16
C SER A 143 -18.05 15.73 -6.58
N GLY A 144 -18.94 16.31 -7.40
CA GLY A 144 -20.29 16.67 -6.95
C GLY A 144 -20.34 17.68 -5.79
N GLY A 145 -19.31 18.51 -5.61
CA GLY A 145 -19.23 19.49 -4.53
C GLY A 145 -18.74 18.95 -3.19
N ALA A 146 -18.37 17.68 -3.11
CA ALA A 146 -17.80 17.05 -1.93
C ALA A 146 -16.34 16.62 -2.17
N GLY A 147 -15.51 16.70 -1.12
CA GLY A 147 -14.15 16.16 -1.10
C GLY A 147 -14.13 14.76 -0.50
N ARG A 148 -13.49 13.82 -1.17
CA ARG A 148 -13.29 12.45 -0.66
C ARG A 148 -11.81 12.09 -0.68
N LEU A 149 -11.32 11.44 0.38
CA LEU A 149 -9.99 10.85 0.38
C LEU A 149 -9.97 9.64 -0.54
N VAL A 150 -9.09 9.68 -1.52
CA VAL A 150 -8.93 8.59 -2.49
C VAL A 150 -7.46 8.18 -2.59
N ARG A 151 -7.26 7.02 -3.19
CA ARG A 151 -5.95 6.44 -3.40
C ARG A 151 -5.93 5.75 -4.76
N ALA A 152 -4.99 6.16 -5.62
CA ALA A 152 -4.72 5.49 -6.88
C ALA A 152 -3.43 4.68 -6.75
N SER A 153 -3.45 3.41 -7.15
CA SER A 153 -2.27 2.54 -7.09
C SER A 153 -1.92 2.01 -8.47
N VAL A 154 -0.67 2.23 -8.87
CA VAL A 154 -0.10 1.67 -10.11
C VAL A 154 1.08 0.79 -9.74
N THR A 155 1.16 -0.39 -10.35
CA THR A 155 2.21 -1.37 -10.06
C THR A 155 2.91 -1.77 -11.34
N ALA A 156 4.24 -1.81 -11.31
CA ALA A 156 5.06 -2.29 -12.41
C ALA A 156 5.99 -3.42 -11.96
N GLY A 157 6.18 -4.41 -12.83
CA GLY A 157 7.22 -5.41 -12.67
C GLY A 157 8.60 -4.81 -12.88
N LYS A 158 9.57 -5.21 -12.07
CA LYS A 158 10.96 -4.77 -12.21
C LYS A 158 11.96 -5.90 -11.99
N VAL A 159 13.21 -5.64 -12.29
CA VAL A 159 14.35 -6.44 -11.84
C VAL A 159 15.06 -5.69 -10.70
N ASP A 160 15.77 -6.40 -9.86
CA ASP A 160 16.44 -5.87 -8.65
C ASP A 160 17.46 -4.75 -8.94
N THR A 161 18.02 -4.71 -10.15
CA THR A 161 18.96 -3.67 -10.59
C THR A 161 18.30 -2.33 -10.91
N ILE A 162 16.97 -2.26 -11.09
CA ILE A 162 16.23 -1.01 -11.29
C ILE A 162 15.88 -0.44 -9.91
N VAL A 163 16.62 0.56 -9.46
CA VAL A 163 16.48 1.19 -8.14
C VAL A 163 16.56 2.71 -8.22
N GLY A 164 16.16 3.39 -7.15
CA GLY A 164 16.19 4.84 -7.07
C GLY A 164 15.34 5.50 -8.15
N PRO A 165 15.73 6.65 -8.70
CA PRO A 165 14.92 7.39 -9.67
C PRO A 165 14.58 6.60 -10.96
N ALA A 166 15.34 5.55 -11.29
CA ALA A 166 15.08 4.74 -12.48
C ALA A 166 13.73 3.99 -12.42
N VAL A 167 13.17 3.78 -11.23
CA VAL A 167 11.86 3.10 -11.08
C VAL A 167 10.73 3.88 -11.74
N TRP A 168 10.81 5.21 -11.84
CA TRP A 168 9.79 6.02 -12.50
C TRP A 168 9.68 5.72 -14.00
N GLY A 169 10.78 5.36 -14.63
CA GLY A 169 10.77 4.93 -16.03
C GLY A 169 9.95 3.66 -16.31
N LEU A 170 9.56 2.91 -15.27
CA LEU A 170 8.66 1.76 -15.44
C LEU A 170 7.20 2.17 -15.66
N LEU A 171 6.85 3.46 -15.41
CA LEU A 171 5.51 4.03 -15.55
C LEU A 171 5.34 4.91 -16.79
N ASP A 172 6.15 4.75 -17.83
CA ASP A 172 6.06 5.57 -19.05
C ASP A 172 4.72 5.48 -19.80
N SER A 173 3.93 4.44 -19.52
CA SER A 173 2.54 4.34 -19.99
C SER A 173 1.54 5.21 -19.20
N HIS A 174 2.02 5.99 -18.21
CA HIS A 174 1.20 6.83 -17.35
C HIS A 174 1.71 8.30 -17.33
N PRO A 175 1.81 8.95 -18.51
CA PRO A 175 2.42 10.29 -18.60
C PRO A 175 1.63 11.36 -17.83
N VAL A 176 0.30 11.30 -17.78
CA VAL A 176 -0.53 12.24 -17.02
C VAL A 176 -0.27 12.13 -15.53
N LEU A 177 -0.22 10.88 -15.02
CA LEU A 177 0.08 10.63 -13.61
C LEU A 177 1.49 11.13 -13.24
N LEU A 178 2.49 10.84 -14.07
CA LEU A 178 3.87 11.26 -13.83
C LEU A 178 4.00 12.79 -13.85
N ALA A 179 3.37 13.46 -14.81
CA ALA A 179 3.34 14.92 -14.89
C ALA A 179 2.63 15.55 -13.68
N ALA A 180 1.49 15.00 -13.27
CA ALA A 180 0.76 15.47 -12.11
C ALA A 180 1.59 15.43 -10.83
N LEU A 181 2.37 14.38 -10.63
CA LEU A 181 3.26 14.24 -9.48
C LEU A 181 4.47 15.19 -9.55
N ALA A 182 5.19 15.21 -10.69
CA ALA A 182 6.41 15.97 -10.82
C ALA A 182 6.17 17.48 -10.86
N GLU A 183 5.09 17.92 -11.50
CA GLU A 183 4.73 19.33 -11.70
C GLU A 183 3.72 19.83 -10.66
N ARG A 184 3.27 18.96 -9.74
CA ARG A 184 2.29 19.28 -8.69
C ARG A 184 1.01 19.87 -9.30
N ARG A 185 0.33 19.06 -10.09
CA ARG A 185 -0.89 19.44 -10.80
C ARG A 185 -2.07 18.60 -10.32
N ALA A 186 -3.23 19.18 -10.40
CA ALA A 186 -4.48 18.43 -10.33
C ALA A 186 -4.59 17.51 -11.55
N VAL A 187 -5.45 16.51 -11.46
CA VAL A 187 -5.84 15.66 -12.58
C VAL A 187 -7.35 15.71 -12.72
N GLU A 188 -7.82 16.12 -13.88
CA GLU A 188 -9.22 15.98 -14.25
C GLU A 188 -9.47 14.51 -14.64
N ILE A 189 -10.46 13.88 -14.03
CA ILE A 189 -10.80 12.49 -14.30
C ILE A 189 -12.24 12.38 -14.80
N ASP A 190 -12.48 11.47 -15.75
CA ASP A 190 -13.80 11.23 -16.31
C ASP A 190 -14.15 9.73 -16.34
N GLY A 191 -15.19 9.34 -15.59
CA GLY A 191 -15.69 7.98 -15.56
C GLY A 191 -14.76 6.94 -14.94
N MET A 192 -13.75 7.36 -14.15
CA MET A 192 -12.84 6.44 -13.47
C MET A 192 -13.57 5.64 -12.39
N THR A 193 -13.23 4.37 -12.21
CA THR A 193 -13.91 3.53 -11.23
C THR A 193 -13.36 3.78 -9.82
N LEU A 194 -14.23 4.22 -8.91
CA LEU A 194 -13.94 4.35 -7.48
C LEU A 194 -14.53 3.16 -6.71
N LEU A 195 -13.68 2.41 -6.03
CA LEU A 195 -14.09 1.32 -5.16
C LEU A 195 -14.57 1.86 -3.79
N PRO A 196 -15.47 1.14 -3.08
CA PRO A 196 -15.97 1.56 -1.78
C PRO A 196 -14.86 1.83 -0.75
N GLY A 197 -13.69 1.18 -0.89
CA GLY A 197 -12.51 1.41 -0.05
C GLY A 197 -11.75 2.71 -0.30
N GLY A 198 -12.19 3.55 -1.24
CA GLY A 198 -11.50 4.77 -1.64
C GLY A 198 -10.38 4.53 -2.64
N ASP A 199 -10.32 3.35 -3.26
CA ASP A 199 -9.38 3.10 -4.34
C ASP A 199 -9.95 3.53 -5.66
N LEU A 200 -9.24 4.44 -6.29
CA LEU A 200 -9.47 4.86 -7.65
C LEU A 200 -8.68 3.94 -8.58
N LEU A 201 -9.39 3.15 -9.39
CA LEU A 201 -8.76 2.30 -10.39
C LEU A 201 -8.24 3.19 -11.52
N TRP A 202 -6.92 3.37 -11.52
CA TRP A 202 -6.30 4.30 -12.45
C TRP A 202 -6.45 3.85 -13.91
N ALA A 203 -6.98 4.73 -14.74
CA ALA A 203 -7.10 4.59 -16.18
C ALA A 203 -6.51 5.86 -16.82
N GLU A 204 -5.39 5.72 -17.51
CA GLU A 204 -4.64 6.86 -18.05
C GLU A 204 -5.42 7.63 -19.12
N ASP A 205 -6.21 6.91 -19.91
CA ASP A 205 -7.08 7.45 -20.97
C ASP A 205 -8.31 8.20 -20.43
N ALA A 206 -8.62 8.04 -19.14
CA ALA A 206 -9.67 8.76 -18.43
C ALA A 206 -9.10 9.90 -17.56
N ALA A 207 -7.85 10.31 -17.79
CA ALA A 207 -7.15 11.33 -17.00
C ALA A 207 -6.57 12.42 -17.90
N GLU A 208 -6.73 13.69 -17.49
CA GLU A 208 -6.14 14.86 -18.14
C GLU A 208 -5.41 15.71 -17.10
N ALA A 209 -4.31 16.35 -17.52
CA ALA A 209 -3.56 17.25 -16.66
C ALA A 209 -4.37 18.52 -16.37
N GLY A 210 -4.66 18.76 -15.10
CA GLY A 210 -5.36 19.96 -14.63
C GLY A 210 -4.42 21.12 -14.28
N GLU A 211 -4.95 22.09 -13.56
CA GLU A 211 -4.22 23.26 -13.09
C GLU A 211 -3.16 22.91 -12.02
N PRO A 212 -2.16 23.79 -11.79
CA PRO A 212 -1.23 23.63 -10.68
C PRO A 212 -1.97 23.48 -9.35
N ALA A 213 -1.58 22.49 -8.55
CA ALA A 213 -2.17 22.19 -7.25
C ALA A 213 -1.06 21.82 -6.25
N ASP A 214 -0.69 22.80 -5.41
CA ASP A 214 0.31 22.56 -4.37
C ASP A 214 -0.26 21.63 -3.28
N PRO A 215 0.40 20.51 -2.97
CA PRO A 215 -0.11 19.55 -1.98
C PRO A 215 -0.28 20.12 -0.58
N PHE A 216 0.54 21.07 -0.14
CA PHE A 216 0.38 21.71 1.17
C PHE A 216 -0.81 22.66 1.20
N ALA A 217 -1.01 23.45 0.13
CA ALA A 217 -2.19 24.29 0.00
C ALA A 217 -3.47 23.43 -0.04
N THR A 218 -3.43 22.37 -0.83
CA THR A 218 -4.53 21.37 -0.88
C THR A 218 -4.81 20.78 0.51
N ALA A 219 -3.79 20.34 1.22
CA ALA A 219 -3.95 19.74 2.54
C ALA A 219 -4.59 20.73 3.53
N ARG A 220 -4.13 21.99 3.57
CA ARG A 220 -4.69 23.02 4.46
C ARG A 220 -6.14 23.36 4.19
N LEU A 221 -6.55 23.31 2.90
CA LEU A 221 -7.87 23.76 2.48
C LEU A 221 -8.90 22.61 2.40
N ARG A 222 -8.46 21.38 2.24
CA ARG A 222 -9.35 20.27 1.85
C ARG A 222 -9.31 19.07 2.75
N LEU A 223 -8.24 18.87 3.55
CA LEU A 223 -8.14 17.64 4.37
C LEU A 223 -9.20 17.58 5.46
N ASP A 224 -9.54 18.69 6.09
CA ASP A 224 -10.54 18.73 7.17
C ASP A 224 -11.95 18.42 6.65
N ASP A 225 -12.25 18.81 5.40
CA ASP A 225 -13.55 18.59 4.78
C ASP A 225 -13.62 17.25 4.01
N ALA A 226 -12.46 16.65 3.71
CA ALA A 226 -12.42 15.41 2.95
C ALA A 226 -12.87 14.23 3.81
N THR A 227 -13.86 13.50 3.32
CA THR A 227 -14.37 12.32 4.02
C THR A 227 -13.54 11.09 3.68
N ALA A 228 -13.18 10.33 4.72
CA ALA A 228 -12.67 8.98 4.53
C ALA A 228 -13.77 8.08 3.93
N PRO A 229 -13.43 7.05 3.12
CA PRO A 229 -14.42 6.14 2.58
C PRO A 229 -15.28 5.54 3.68
N PRO A 230 -16.61 5.54 3.58
CA PRO A 230 -17.54 5.00 4.59
C PRO A 230 -17.59 3.47 4.54
N VAL A 231 -16.42 2.84 4.48
CA VAL A 231 -16.31 1.38 4.41
C VAL A 231 -16.20 0.84 5.83
N PRO A 232 -17.07 -0.11 6.22
CA PRO A 232 -16.96 -0.79 7.49
C PRO A 232 -15.54 -1.35 7.71
N PRO A 233 -15.00 -1.33 8.93
CA PRO A 233 -13.62 -1.76 9.20
C PRO A 233 -13.29 -3.17 8.67
N LEU A 234 -14.26 -4.09 8.69
CA LEU A 234 -14.11 -5.46 8.17
C LEU A 234 -13.98 -5.52 6.65
N GLU A 235 -14.48 -4.51 5.96
CA GLU A 235 -14.45 -4.41 4.50
C GLU A 235 -13.23 -3.62 4.00
N ARG A 236 -12.51 -2.94 4.89
CA ARG A 236 -11.26 -2.27 4.52
C ARG A 236 -10.15 -3.28 4.28
N HIS A 237 -9.38 -3.06 3.22
CA HIS A 237 -8.18 -3.85 3.00
C HIS A 237 -7.18 -3.62 4.15
N PRO A 238 -6.56 -4.68 4.73
CA PRO A 238 -5.74 -4.57 5.94
C PRO A 238 -4.50 -3.67 5.77
N VAL A 239 -3.98 -3.54 4.55
CA VAL A 239 -2.81 -2.67 4.24
C VAL A 239 -3.19 -1.18 4.19
N ARG A 240 -4.46 -0.81 4.37
CA ARG A 240 -5.00 0.53 4.12
C ARG A 240 -5.39 1.29 5.37
N ILE A 241 -4.66 1.11 6.43
CA ILE A 241 -4.91 1.83 7.69
C ILE A 241 -4.22 3.21 7.71
N ALA A 242 -3.49 3.57 6.64
CA ALA A 242 -2.81 4.85 6.55
C ALA A 242 -3.69 5.89 5.86
N GLU A 243 -4.02 6.97 6.56
CA GLU A 243 -4.75 8.12 6.02
C GLU A 243 -3.83 9.34 5.98
N PRO A 244 -3.92 10.20 4.94
CA PRO A 244 -3.11 11.39 4.86
C PRO A 244 -3.49 12.40 5.96
N VAL A 245 -2.46 13.01 6.54
CA VAL A 245 -2.57 14.10 7.52
C VAL A 245 -1.62 15.23 7.15
N LEU A 246 -1.99 16.45 7.53
CA LEU A 246 -1.09 17.59 7.56
C LEU A 246 -0.69 17.88 9.00
N LEU A 247 0.61 17.90 9.26
CA LEU A 247 1.17 18.28 10.56
C LEU A 247 2.01 19.54 10.41
N GLU A 248 1.77 20.52 11.27
CA GLU A 248 2.48 21.80 11.31
C GLU A 248 2.78 22.20 12.75
N GLY A 249 3.75 23.06 12.96
CA GLY A 249 4.08 23.56 14.30
C GLY A 249 4.72 22.54 15.25
N TYR A 250 5.14 21.39 14.72
CA TYR A 250 5.84 20.38 15.50
C TYR A 250 7.33 20.68 15.66
N ARG A 251 7.97 20.00 16.59
CA ARG A 251 9.43 19.91 16.68
C ARG A 251 9.90 18.48 16.41
N ILE A 252 11.11 18.34 15.90
CA ILE A 252 11.76 17.05 15.75
C ILE A 252 12.65 16.80 16.98
N ASP A 253 12.50 15.63 17.57
CA ASP A 253 13.26 15.18 18.74
C ASP A 253 13.81 13.77 18.47
N GLY A 254 15.03 13.70 17.98
CA GLY A 254 15.62 12.45 17.49
C GLY A 254 14.82 11.83 16.36
N PRO A 255 14.33 10.60 16.52
CA PRO A 255 13.53 9.93 15.48
C PRO A 255 12.04 10.28 15.52
N ASP A 256 11.63 11.14 16.42
CA ASP A 256 10.22 11.41 16.69
C ASP A 256 9.84 12.85 16.31
N LEU A 257 8.65 13.02 15.79
CA LEU A 257 7.94 14.28 15.70
C LEU A 257 7.13 14.47 16.98
N VAL A 258 7.25 15.64 17.60
CA VAL A 258 6.52 15.99 18.83
C VAL A 258 5.59 17.15 18.55
N LEU A 259 4.29 16.93 18.73
CA LEU A 259 3.22 17.90 18.54
C LEU A 259 2.23 17.79 19.71
N ASP A 260 1.95 18.88 20.39
CA ASP A 260 0.99 18.97 21.52
C ASP A 260 1.18 17.86 22.58
N GLY A 261 2.45 17.55 22.89
CA GLY A 261 2.81 16.50 23.85
C GLY A 261 2.75 15.06 23.32
N HIS A 262 2.23 14.85 22.11
CA HIS A 262 2.20 13.56 21.45
C HIS A 262 3.50 13.30 20.67
N ARG A 263 3.93 12.04 20.64
CA ARG A 263 5.12 11.60 19.91
C ARG A 263 4.73 10.65 18.79
N LEU A 264 5.16 10.97 17.58
CA LEU A 264 4.99 10.14 16.38
C LEU A 264 6.36 9.74 15.88
N ARG A 265 6.65 8.45 15.79
CA ARG A 265 7.88 7.96 15.17
C ARG A 265 7.87 8.29 13.68
N ILE A 266 8.93 8.95 13.18
CA ILE A 266 9.07 9.21 11.74
C ILE A 266 9.74 8.02 11.07
N GLU A 267 9.14 7.51 10.00
CA GLU A 267 9.65 6.38 9.21
C GLU A 267 10.74 6.83 8.22
N THR A 268 11.86 7.36 8.74
CA THR A 268 12.96 7.85 7.88
C THR A 268 13.77 6.73 7.23
N GLY A 269 13.79 5.53 7.84
CA GLY A 269 14.50 4.37 7.28
C GLY A 269 13.85 3.77 6.02
N ASN A 270 12.61 4.12 5.78
CA ASN A 270 11.81 3.60 4.65
C ASN A 270 11.51 4.68 3.61
N LEU A 271 12.20 5.83 3.63
CA LEU A 271 12.01 6.85 2.60
C LEU A 271 12.41 6.30 1.24
N PRO A 272 11.57 6.49 0.19
CA PRO A 272 11.89 5.98 -1.14
C PRO A 272 13.13 6.66 -1.71
N GLY A 273 14.08 5.87 -2.20
CA GLY A 273 15.26 6.39 -2.88
C GLY A 273 14.99 7.03 -4.23
N CYS A 274 13.76 6.97 -4.72
CA CYS A 274 13.33 7.51 -6.01
C CYS A 274 12.84 8.96 -5.96
N GLY A 275 12.86 9.62 -4.79
CA GLY A 275 12.43 11.00 -4.61
C GLY A 275 13.44 11.85 -3.84
N PRO A 276 13.21 13.15 -3.68
CA PRO A 276 14.13 14.08 -3.01
C PRO A 276 14.04 14.03 -1.49
N LEU A 277 13.12 13.27 -0.91
CA LEU A 277 12.96 13.18 0.54
C LEU A 277 14.15 12.45 1.16
N THR A 278 14.88 13.14 2.03
CA THR A 278 16.00 12.57 2.77
C THR A 278 15.76 12.66 4.28
N PRO A 279 16.38 11.78 5.09
CA PRO A 279 16.28 11.89 6.55
C PRO A 279 16.69 13.27 7.09
N ALA A 280 17.71 13.89 6.48
CA ALA A 280 18.18 15.23 6.87
C ALA A 280 17.14 16.32 6.56
N LEU A 281 16.47 16.24 5.42
CA LEU A 281 15.42 17.18 5.05
C LEU A 281 14.18 17.03 5.94
N VAL A 282 13.80 15.79 6.23
CA VAL A 282 12.70 15.49 7.17
C VAL A 282 13.03 16.00 8.58
N ALA A 283 14.26 15.82 9.05
CA ALA A 283 14.68 16.33 10.35
C ALA A 283 14.68 17.87 10.45
N ALA A 284 14.84 18.57 9.31
CA ALA A 284 14.78 20.03 9.24
C ALA A 284 13.38 20.58 8.92
N SER A 285 12.36 19.72 8.81
CA SER A 285 11.03 20.11 8.38
C SER A 285 10.25 20.81 9.49
N THR A 286 9.33 21.70 9.05
CA THR A 286 8.40 22.45 9.92
C THR A 286 6.94 22.15 9.57
N ALA A 287 6.69 21.55 8.40
CA ALA A 287 5.40 21.02 8.00
C ALA A 287 5.59 19.71 7.23
N CYS A 288 4.67 18.79 7.39
CA CYS A 288 4.69 17.48 6.76
C CYS A 288 3.28 17.04 6.33
N VAL A 289 3.13 16.69 5.08
CA VAL A 289 2.02 15.85 4.62
C VAL A 289 2.53 14.42 4.68
N GLY A 290 1.81 13.56 5.40
CA GLY A 290 2.25 12.17 5.60
C GLY A 290 1.10 11.24 5.95
N LEU A 291 1.42 9.97 6.06
CA LEU A 291 0.47 8.92 6.43
C LEU A 291 0.69 8.52 7.88
N VAL A 292 -0.31 8.72 8.73
CA VAL A 292 -0.27 8.21 10.09
C VAL A 292 -0.61 6.73 10.08
N ARG A 293 0.24 5.94 10.73
CA ARG A 293 0.13 4.49 10.84
C ARG A 293 0.25 4.03 12.29
N TRP A 294 -0.31 2.87 12.58
CA TRP A 294 -0.06 2.19 13.84
C TRP A 294 0.72 0.92 13.59
N ASP A 295 1.94 0.86 14.07
CA ASP A 295 2.80 -0.31 13.96
C ASP A 295 3.73 -0.46 15.18
N ALA A 296 4.20 -1.67 15.42
CA ALA A 296 5.13 -1.99 16.51
C ALA A 296 4.70 -1.42 17.90
N GLY A 297 3.39 -1.31 18.14
CA GLY A 297 2.85 -0.81 19.42
C GLY A 297 2.88 0.71 19.57
N GLY A 298 3.03 1.46 18.49
CA GLY A 298 3.05 2.93 18.51
C GLY A 298 2.53 3.56 17.22
N TRP A 299 2.32 4.86 17.30
CA TRP A 299 2.02 5.65 16.12
C TRP A 299 3.31 5.98 15.36
N SER A 300 3.25 5.92 14.04
CA SER A 300 4.31 6.35 13.14
C SER A 300 3.76 7.27 12.05
N LEU A 301 4.64 8.08 11.49
CA LEU A 301 4.36 8.98 10.38
C LEU A 301 5.27 8.60 9.20
N ARG A 302 4.65 8.30 8.07
CA ARG A 302 5.31 8.11 6.78
C ARG A 302 5.28 9.43 6.01
N PRO A 303 6.38 10.17 5.86
CA PRO A 303 6.39 11.41 5.10
C PRO A 303 6.11 11.18 3.60
N LEU A 304 5.18 11.94 3.03
CA LEU A 304 4.94 12.04 1.58
C LEU A 304 5.51 13.33 1.01
N ALA A 305 5.44 14.42 1.80
CA ALA A 305 5.98 15.72 1.46
C ALA A 305 6.41 16.45 2.74
N VAL A 306 7.43 17.30 2.64
CA VAL A 306 7.88 18.15 3.76
C VAL A 306 8.15 19.58 3.29
N GLN A 307 7.90 20.55 4.17
CA GLN A 307 8.39 21.91 4.06
C GLN A 307 9.47 22.14 5.12
N ALA A 308 10.58 22.73 4.73
CA ALA A 308 11.71 23.00 5.60
C ALA A 308 12.33 24.36 5.26
N THR A 309 13.15 24.88 6.18
CA THR A 309 14.02 26.03 5.89
C THR A 309 15.45 25.54 5.84
N VAL A 310 16.06 25.54 4.65
CA VAL A 310 17.44 25.12 4.44
C VAL A 310 18.27 26.34 4.05
N LYS A 311 19.33 26.64 4.82
CA LYS A 311 20.17 27.81 4.60
C LYS A 311 19.37 29.12 4.45
N ARG A 312 18.35 29.31 5.30
CA ARG A 312 17.41 30.45 5.33
C ARG A 312 16.51 30.57 4.07
N LYS A 313 16.41 29.53 3.26
CA LYS A 313 15.49 29.48 2.11
C LYS A 313 14.38 28.47 2.38
N PRO A 314 13.12 28.78 2.11
CA PRO A 314 12.06 27.80 2.16
C PRO A 314 12.26 26.77 1.05
N VAL A 315 12.10 25.50 1.40
CA VAL A 315 12.19 24.36 0.51
C VAL A 315 10.99 23.48 0.75
N ALA A 316 10.30 23.09 -0.31
CA ALA A 316 9.27 22.07 -0.27
C ALA A 316 9.72 20.89 -1.14
N ALA A 317 9.66 19.67 -0.61
CA ALA A 317 10.01 18.46 -1.32
C ALA A 317 8.88 17.43 -1.19
N HIS A 318 8.55 16.79 -2.29
CA HIS A 318 7.50 15.77 -2.36
C HIS A 318 8.09 14.47 -2.92
N GLY A 319 7.59 13.33 -2.48
CA GLY A 319 8.04 12.02 -2.95
C GLY A 319 7.99 11.84 -4.46
N GLY A 320 7.05 12.51 -5.12
CA GLY A 320 6.83 12.47 -6.57
C GLY A 320 7.59 13.49 -7.41
N ASP A 321 8.36 14.41 -6.82
CA ASP A 321 9.04 15.50 -7.57
C ASP A 321 10.00 14.98 -8.67
N TRP A 322 10.45 13.72 -8.57
CA TRP A 322 11.33 13.10 -9.56
C TRP A 322 10.60 12.15 -10.52
N ALA A 323 9.29 12.22 -10.60
CA ALA A 323 8.51 11.34 -11.47
C ALA A 323 8.82 11.51 -12.97
N LEU A 324 9.25 12.69 -13.40
CA LEU A 324 9.77 12.98 -14.75
C LEU A 324 11.31 12.99 -14.83
N GLY A 325 11.97 12.52 -13.78
CA GLY A 325 13.42 12.49 -13.66
C GLY A 325 13.95 13.35 -12.50
N PRO A 326 15.12 13.00 -11.95
CA PRO A 326 15.68 13.75 -10.84
C PRO A 326 16.14 15.15 -11.27
N THR A 327 15.92 16.10 -10.37
CA THR A 327 16.35 17.50 -10.55
C THR A 327 17.71 17.80 -9.88
N ASP A 328 18.22 16.91 -9.03
CA ASP A 328 19.53 17.05 -8.40
C ASP A 328 20.65 16.72 -9.42
N PRO A 329 21.56 17.66 -9.75
CA PRO A 329 22.61 17.43 -10.74
C PRO A 329 23.54 16.26 -10.44
N LYS A 330 23.74 15.92 -9.14
CA LYS A 330 24.57 14.79 -8.73
C LYS A 330 23.88 13.47 -9.06
N ILE A 331 22.59 13.40 -8.81
CA ILE A 331 21.76 12.21 -9.10
C ILE A 331 21.64 12.02 -10.61
N VAL A 332 21.36 13.09 -11.36
CA VAL A 332 21.34 13.07 -12.85
C VAL A 332 22.65 12.51 -13.41
N LYS A 333 23.81 13.02 -12.90
CA LYS A 333 25.13 12.52 -13.33
C LYS A 333 25.35 11.06 -12.96
N ALA A 334 24.87 10.62 -11.79
CA ALA A 334 24.98 9.23 -11.36
C ALA A 334 24.14 8.30 -12.23
N GLN A 335 22.90 8.68 -12.55
CA GLN A 335 22.03 7.93 -13.48
C GLN A 335 22.64 7.81 -14.87
N ALA A 336 23.16 8.93 -15.42
CA ALA A 336 23.81 8.91 -16.75
C ALA A 336 24.99 7.93 -16.82
N LYS A 337 25.72 7.74 -15.69
CA LYS A 337 26.80 6.75 -15.61
C LYS A 337 26.30 5.32 -15.47
N ALA A 338 25.17 5.09 -14.79
CA ALA A 338 24.62 3.77 -14.55
C ALA A 338 23.98 3.16 -15.81
N GLY A 339 23.68 3.99 -16.82
CA GLY A 339 22.94 3.56 -18.02
C GLY A 339 21.44 3.41 -17.76
N ASP A 340 20.71 3.12 -18.85
CA ASP A 340 19.25 2.96 -18.79
C ASP A 340 18.88 1.48 -18.61
N ALA A 341 18.78 1.06 -17.36
CA ALA A 341 18.40 -0.31 -16.99
C ALA A 341 16.96 -0.66 -17.41
N VAL A 342 16.07 0.35 -17.51
CA VAL A 342 14.67 0.14 -17.94
C VAL A 342 14.63 -0.13 -19.44
N ALA A 343 15.38 0.61 -20.26
CA ALA A 343 15.48 0.36 -21.69
C ALA A 343 16.04 -1.05 -21.97
N VAL A 344 17.07 -1.47 -21.22
CA VAL A 344 17.64 -2.83 -21.32
C VAL A 344 16.61 -3.90 -20.96
N LEU A 345 15.83 -3.71 -19.93
CA LEU A 345 14.76 -4.64 -19.54
C LEU A 345 13.72 -4.77 -20.66
N ARG A 346 13.27 -3.66 -21.24
CA ARG A 346 12.28 -3.63 -22.33
C ARG A 346 12.80 -4.31 -23.60
N GLU A 347 14.04 -4.04 -23.96
CA GLU A 347 14.66 -4.68 -25.11
C GLU A 347 14.69 -6.20 -24.95
N ARG A 348 15.08 -6.70 -23.76
CA ARG A 348 15.10 -8.13 -23.47
C ARG A 348 13.71 -8.75 -23.48
N ALA A 349 12.72 -8.09 -22.85
CA ALA A 349 11.33 -8.54 -22.87
C ALA A 349 10.76 -8.58 -24.31
N GLY A 350 11.02 -7.56 -25.11
CA GLY A 350 10.60 -7.50 -26.51
C GLY A 350 11.22 -8.60 -27.40
N ARG A 351 12.46 -9.03 -27.09
CA ARG A 351 13.09 -10.17 -27.78
C ARG A 351 12.46 -11.51 -27.41
N LEU A 352 12.00 -11.69 -26.16
CA LEU A 352 11.34 -12.91 -25.71
C LEU A 352 9.93 -13.05 -26.29
N LEU A 353 9.21 -11.96 -26.50
CA LEU A 353 7.87 -11.96 -27.08
C LEU A 353 7.84 -12.16 -28.61
N ARG A 354 8.99 -12.04 -29.29
CA ARG A 354 9.11 -12.26 -30.75
C ARG A 354 9.55 -13.68 -31.13
N ARG A 355 9.71 -14.55 -30.15
CA ARG A 355 9.95 -16.00 -30.34
C ARG A 355 8.66 -16.77 -30.10
#